data_38b737a587cfd224abb6fc2ddc262877
#
_entry.id   38b737a587cfd224abb6fc2ddc262877
#
_cell.length_a   1.000
_cell.length_b   1.000
_cell.length_c   1.000
_cell.angle_alpha   90.00
_cell.angle_beta   90.00
_cell.angle_gamma   90.00
#
_symmetry.space_group_name_H-M   'P 1'
#
loop_
_entity.id
_entity.type
_entity.pdbx_description
1 polymer ?
#
loop_
_entity_poly.entity_id
_entity_poly.type
_entity_poly.pdbx_seq_one_letter_code
_entity_poly.pdbx_strand_id
1 'polypeptide(L)'
;MSAKTRFSAGKGFAIALPFLLFFAGVFCISMYLFQSVVEETAYFGLLVGETAPREVTDEDTGFTPGVKPERLERIPSIAYGKQFARLNVTWDDSGWSIVNVPVYLGADKRILKKGAGMSFGSYFPGEGKCTIISAHVTRSFAELEDTPIGAIVQIETNYGPYAYRVEEKKTFDGTDRRYMDAGQDADLVLYTCYPRDNNGERRTDRCVLLCRLIDGTEVSQ
;
A
#
# COMPACT_ATOMS: atom_id res chain seq x y z
N MET A 1 -26.35 9.40 73.83
CA MET A 1 -25.65 8.21 73.36
C MET A 1 -25.77 8.20 71.81
N SER A 2 -24.67 8.55 71.14
CA SER A 2 -24.66 8.69 69.67
C SER A 2 -24.08 7.42 69.09
N ALA A 3 -24.88 6.66 68.34
CA ALA A 3 -24.46 5.42 67.66
C ALA A 3 -23.74 5.78 66.36
N LYS A 4 -22.39 5.72 66.33
CA LYS A 4 -21.58 5.78 65.13
C LYS A 4 -21.76 4.49 64.34
N THR A 5 -22.55 4.54 63.28
CA THR A 5 -22.60 3.46 62.28
C THR A 5 -21.25 3.40 61.56
N ARG A 6 -20.43 2.39 61.88
CA ARG A 6 -19.22 2.04 61.11
C ARG A 6 -19.63 1.49 59.74
N PHE A 7 -19.54 2.31 58.74
CA PHE A 7 -19.66 1.85 57.35
C PHE A 7 -18.47 0.92 57.06
N SER A 8 -18.73 -0.36 56.85
CA SER A 8 -17.68 -1.33 56.49
C SER A 8 -17.22 -1.05 55.09
N ALA A 9 -15.98 -0.62 54.87
CA ALA A 9 -15.40 -0.30 53.58
C ALA A 9 -15.54 -1.45 52.55
N GLY A 10 -15.56 -2.72 53.02
CA GLY A 10 -15.76 -3.89 52.16
C GLY A 10 -17.14 -4.00 51.54
N LYS A 11 -18.20 -3.53 52.21
CA LYS A 11 -19.56 -3.55 51.64
C LYS A 11 -19.77 -2.46 50.58
N GLY A 12 -19.14 -1.30 50.73
CA GLY A 12 -19.14 -0.23 49.74
C GLY A 12 -18.42 -0.64 48.47
N PHE A 13 -17.28 -1.33 48.58
CA PHE A 13 -16.50 -1.82 47.44
C PHE A 13 -17.25 -2.92 46.65
N ALA A 14 -17.91 -3.85 47.33
CA ALA A 14 -18.69 -4.91 46.70
C ALA A 14 -19.88 -4.36 45.89
N ILE A 15 -20.47 -3.23 46.29
CA ILE A 15 -21.56 -2.60 45.55
C ILE A 15 -21.01 -1.74 44.40
N ALA A 16 -19.86 -1.07 44.56
CA ALA A 16 -19.28 -0.20 43.56
C ALA A 16 -18.60 -0.97 42.41
N LEU A 17 -18.06 -2.18 42.68
CA LEU A 17 -17.31 -2.98 41.70
C LEU A 17 -18.10 -3.31 40.41
N PRO A 18 -19.36 -3.80 40.47
CA PRO A 18 -20.11 -4.07 39.23
C PRO A 18 -20.41 -2.83 38.40
N PHE A 19 -20.63 -1.67 39.05
CA PHE A 19 -20.80 -0.40 38.33
C PHE A 19 -19.50 0.04 37.66
N LEU A 20 -18.37 -0.13 38.31
CA LEU A 20 -17.05 0.20 37.76
C LEU A 20 -16.71 -0.67 36.55
N LEU A 21 -17.00 -1.99 36.64
CA LEU A 21 -16.83 -2.93 35.52
C LEU A 21 -17.77 -2.60 34.36
N PHE A 22 -19.02 -2.24 34.66
CA PHE A 22 -19.99 -1.83 33.63
C PHE A 22 -19.53 -0.58 32.88
N PHE A 23 -19.12 0.47 33.61
CA PHE A 23 -18.63 1.71 32.98
C PHE A 23 -17.32 1.49 32.23
N ALA A 24 -16.41 0.66 32.73
CA ALA A 24 -15.19 0.29 32.02
C ALA A 24 -15.52 -0.47 30.70
N GLY A 25 -16.47 -1.39 30.73
CA GLY A 25 -16.93 -2.10 29.54
C GLY A 25 -17.56 -1.17 28.49
N VAL A 26 -18.46 -0.29 28.93
CA VAL A 26 -19.06 0.73 28.05
C VAL A 26 -18.00 1.66 27.46
N PHE A 27 -17.02 2.07 28.26
CA PHE A 27 -15.91 2.90 27.80
C PHE A 27 -15.05 2.19 26.75
N CYS A 28 -14.71 0.92 26.96
CA CYS A 28 -13.95 0.14 25.97
C CYS A 28 -14.72 -0.03 24.65
N ILE A 29 -16.04 -0.30 24.74
CA ILE A 29 -16.89 -0.40 23.55
C ILE A 29 -16.98 0.95 22.83
N SER A 30 -17.16 2.05 23.57
CA SER A 30 -17.20 3.40 23.01
C SER A 30 -15.88 3.77 22.33
N MET A 31 -14.75 3.44 22.93
CA MET A 31 -13.43 3.66 22.33
C MET A 31 -13.24 2.85 21.04
N TYR A 32 -13.69 1.59 21.06
CA TYR A 32 -13.62 0.74 19.87
C TYR A 32 -14.49 1.29 18.72
N LEU A 33 -15.74 1.67 19.01
CA LEU A 33 -16.64 2.28 18.03
C LEU A 33 -16.14 3.66 17.57
N PHE A 34 -15.57 4.45 18.48
CA PHE A 34 -15.00 5.74 18.14
C PHE A 34 -13.78 5.62 17.23
N GLN A 35 -12.90 4.62 17.44
CA GLN A 35 -11.79 4.35 16.54
C GLN A 35 -12.27 3.99 15.13
N SER A 36 -13.30 3.13 15.03
CA SER A 36 -13.84 2.78 13.70
C SER A 36 -14.47 3.97 12.98
N VAL A 37 -15.19 4.84 13.71
CA VAL A 37 -15.79 6.06 13.16
C VAL A 37 -14.72 7.10 12.78
N VAL A 38 -13.67 7.26 13.60
CA VAL A 38 -12.56 8.18 13.28
C VAL A 38 -11.76 7.69 12.07
N GLU A 39 -11.54 6.37 11.94
CA GLU A 39 -10.90 5.81 10.75
C GLU A 39 -11.77 6.04 9.49
N GLU A 40 -13.08 5.87 9.59
CA GLU A 40 -14.02 6.09 8.48
C GLU A 40 -14.20 7.57 8.15
N THR A 41 -14.31 8.46 9.16
CA THR A 41 -14.43 9.91 8.93
C THR A 41 -13.12 10.54 8.46
N ALA A 42 -11.96 10.07 8.93
CA ALA A 42 -10.67 10.46 8.37
C ALA A 42 -10.53 9.99 6.91
N TYR A 43 -11.06 8.81 6.58
CA TYR A 43 -11.13 8.32 5.21
C TYR A 43 -12.08 9.16 4.34
N PHE A 44 -13.25 9.53 4.86
CA PHE A 44 -14.22 10.41 4.18
C PHE A 44 -13.70 11.86 4.06
N GLY A 45 -13.03 12.38 5.07
CA GLY A 45 -12.40 13.71 5.04
C GLY A 45 -11.30 13.81 3.98
N LEU A 46 -10.55 12.72 3.77
CA LEU A 46 -9.57 12.60 2.69
C LEU A 46 -10.22 12.45 1.31
N LEU A 47 -11.40 11.80 1.22
CA LEU A 47 -12.15 11.67 -0.03
C LEU A 47 -12.84 12.97 -0.46
N VAL A 48 -13.30 13.79 0.48
CA VAL A 48 -14.04 15.04 0.21
C VAL A 48 -13.09 16.24 0.13
N GLY A 49 -11.92 16.18 0.77
CA GLY A 49 -10.94 17.27 0.81
C GLY A 49 -9.96 17.32 -0.38
N GLU A 50 -9.84 16.24 -1.13
CA GLU A 50 -8.93 16.15 -2.29
C GLU A 50 -9.70 15.97 -3.59
N THR A 51 -10.22 17.06 -4.14
CA THR A 51 -10.83 17.11 -5.49
C THR A 51 -9.80 17.20 -6.62
N ALA A 52 -8.53 17.07 -6.34
CA ALA A 52 -7.49 16.85 -7.36
C ALA A 52 -6.39 15.95 -6.77
N PRO A 53 -5.83 14.99 -7.53
CA PRO A 53 -4.60 14.34 -7.12
C PRO A 53 -3.54 15.46 -6.98
N ARG A 54 -3.14 15.75 -5.74
CA ARG A 54 -1.98 16.63 -5.53
C ARG A 54 -0.78 15.90 -6.13
N GLU A 55 -0.22 16.50 -7.14
CA GLU A 55 1.04 16.03 -7.70
C GLU A 55 2.09 16.06 -6.58
N VAL A 56 2.52 14.88 -6.14
CA VAL A 56 3.53 14.75 -5.09
C VAL A 56 4.85 15.16 -5.73
N THR A 57 5.35 16.33 -5.37
CA THR A 57 6.61 16.85 -5.91
C THR A 57 7.82 16.20 -5.21
N ASP A 58 8.99 16.26 -5.84
CA ASP A 58 10.25 15.74 -5.28
C ASP A 58 10.61 16.40 -3.95
N GLU A 59 10.26 17.66 -3.75
CA GLU A 59 10.47 18.40 -2.51
C GLU A 59 9.67 17.79 -1.33
N ASP A 60 8.46 17.29 -1.57
CA ASP A 60 7.60 16.70 -0.53
C ASP A 60 8.16 15.37 -0.01
N THR A 61 8.91 14.63 -0.82
CA THR A 61 9.40 13.27 -0.48
C THR A 61 10.90 13.19 -0.28
N GLY A 62 11.65 14.19 -0.76
CA GLY A 62 13.12 14.17 -0.81
C GLY A 62 13.65 13.05 -1.72
N PHE A 63 12.82 12.58 -2.66
CA PHE A 63 13.21 11.57 -3.62
C PHE A 63 13.97 12.21 -4.79
N THR A 64 15.12 11.63 -5.13
CA THR A 64 15.91 12.03 -6.31
C THR A 64 16.12 10.81 -7.18
N PRO A 65 15.69 10.84 -8.46
CA PRO A 65 15.95 9.75 -9.39
C PRO A 65 17.45 9.54 -9.58
N GLY A 66 17.88 8.29 -9.59
CA GLY A 66 19.24 7.91 -9.93
C GLY A 66 19.48 7.93 -11.44
N VAL A 67 20.69 8.23 -11.84
CA VAL A 67 21.12 8.08 -13.23
C VAL A 67 21.43 6.61 -13.49
N LYS A 68 21.13 6.09 -14.69
CA LYS A 68 21.44 4.70 -15.07
C LYS A 68 22.95 4.46 -14.94
N PRO A 69 23.41 3.61 -14.00
CA PRO A 69 24.81 3.32 -13.85
C PRO A 69 25.30 2.39 -14.96
N GLU A 70 26.56 2.51 -15.34
CA GLU A 70 27.17 1.56 -16.28
C GLU A 70 27.23 0.14 -15.65
N ARG A 71 27.43 0.09 -14.33
CA ARG A 71 27.43 -1.15 -13.54
C ARG A 71 26.88 -0.87 -12.16
N LEU A 72 26.04 -1.75 -11.66
CA LEU A 72 25.50 -1.68 -10.30
C LEU A 72 26.03 -2.86 -9.50
N GLU A 73 26.95 -2.57 -8.55
CA GLU A 73 27.55 -3.62 -7.70
C GLU A 73 26.62 -4.00 -6.54
N ARG A 74 25.87 -3.03 -6.02
CA ARG A 74 24.95 -3.25 -4.91
C ARG A 74 23.87 -2.18 -4.85
N ILE A 75 22.65 -2.59 -4.51
CA ILE A 75 21.55 -1.67 -4.25
C ILE A 75 21.83 -0.90 -2.95
N PRO A 76 21.59 0.43 -2.92
CA PRO A 76 21.70 1.22 -1.70
C PRO A 76 20.76 0.69 -0.60
N SER A 77 21.18 0.81 0.66
CA SER A 77 20.33 0.45 1.79
C SER A 77 19.10 1.37 1.85
N ILE A 78 17.91 0.80 1.74
CA ILE A 78 16.64 1.51 1.77
C ILE A 78 15.92 1.16 3.06
N ALA A 79 15.59 2.17 3.86
CA ALA A 79 14.85 1.95 5.10
C ALA A 79 13.36 1.71 4.83
N TYR A 80 12.74 0.91 5.69
CA TYR A 80 11.29 0.67 5.64
C TYR A 80 10.49 1.96 5.67
N GLY A 81 9.47 2.05 4.81
CA GLY A 81 8.61 3.22 4.69
C GLY A 81 9.24 4.42 3.99
N LYS A 82 10.45 4.30 3.46
CA LYS A 82 11.07 5.32 2.61
C LYS A 82 10.71 5.11 1.15
N GLN A 83 10.50 6.20 0.45
CA GLN A 83 10.37 6.20 -0.99
C GLN A 83 11.73 5.88 -1.61
N PHE A 84 11.74 4.98 -2.56
CA PHE A 84 12.95 4.59 -3.29
C PHE A 84 12.77 4.64 -4.81
N ALA A 85 11.51 4.77 -5.27
CA ALA A 85 11.23 4.81 -6.69
C ALA A 85 9.98 5.63 -7.01
N ARG A 86 9.78 5.88 -8.31
CA ARG A 86 8.56 6.34 -8.95
C ARG A 86 8.17 5.40 -10.05
N LEU A 87 6.87 5.19 -10.21
CA LEU A 87 6.32 4.27 -11.19
C LEU A 87 5.41 5.04 -12.15
N ASN A 88 5.64 4.81 -13.44
CA ASN A 88 4.79 5.26 -14.52
C ASN A 88 4.35 4.03 -15.34
N VAL A 89 3.10 4.04 -15.82
CA VAL A 89 2.62 3.05 -16.79
C VAL A 89 2.09 3.81 -17.98
N THR A 90 2.64 3.52 -19.16
CA THR A 90 2.26 4.16 -20.40
C THR A 90 1.86 3.12 -21.42
N TRP A 91 0.79 3.38 -22.14
CA TRP A 91 0.38 2.66 -23.33
C TRP A 91 -0.09 3.66 -24.35
N ASP A 92 0.09 3.32 -25.57
CA ASP A 92 -0.03 4.12 -26.76
C ASP A 92 -1.15 5.19 -26.76
N ASP A 93 -1.37 5.83 -27.90
CA ASP A 93 -2.23 6.96 -28.28
C ASP A 93 -3.57 7.16 -27.54
N SER A 94 -3.97 6.29 -26.63
CA SER A 94 -5.22 6.40 -25.85
C SER A 94 -5.20 7.49 -24.78
N GLY A 95 -4.02 8.00 -24.43
CA GLY A 95 -3.84 9.03 -23.39
C GLY A 95 -4.03 8.54 -21.96
N TRP A 96 -4.27 7.27 -21.74
CA TRP A 96 -4.38 6.68 -20.41
C TRP A 96 -3.00 6.35 -19.87
N SER A 97 -2.72 6.78 -18.64
CA SER A 97 -1.45 6.48 -17.99
C SER A 97 -1.56 6.56 -16.48
N ILE A 98 -0.84 5.69 -15.81
CA ILE A 98 -0.55 5.82 -14.39
C ILE A 98 0.75 6.65 -14.32
N VAL A 99 0.71 7.82 -13.68
CA VAL A 99 1.82 8.77 -13.74
C VAL A 99 2.32 9.10 -12.34
N ASN A 100 3.64 9.11 -12.21
CA ASN A 100 4.36 9.66 -11.08
C ASN A 100 3.98 9.07 -9.71
N VAL A 101 3.66 7.76 -9.67
CA VAL A 101 3.27 7.08 -8.45
C VAL A 101 4.49 6.82 -7.57
N PRO A 102 4.57 7.41 -6.37
CA PRO A 102 5.68 7.14 -5.46
C PRO A 102 5.65 5.70 -4.97
N VAL A 103 6.80 5.03 -4.96
CA VAL A 103 6.97 3.65 -4.52
C VAL A 103 7.82 3.60 -3.26
N TYR A 104 7.28 2.98 -2.22
CA TYR A 104 7.89 2.87 -0.89
C TYR A 104 8.29 1.43 -0.58
N LEU A 105 9.31 1.25 0.25
CA LEU A 105 9.62 -0.06 0.80
C LEU A 105 8.62 -0.44 1.88
N GLY A 106 7.89 -1.52 1.66
CA GLY A 106 6.78 -2.01 2.49
C GLY A 106 5.42 -1.80 1.81
N ALA A 107 4.42 -2.55 2.26
CA ALA A 107 3.06 -2.53 1.71
C ALA A 107 1.98 -2.55 2.80
N ASP A 108 2.23 -1.91 3.94
CA ASP A 108 1.23 -1.75 4.99
C ASP A 108 0.21 -0.64 4.65
N LYS A 109 -0.89 -0.58 5.41
CA LYS A 109 -1.97 0.39 5.19
C LYS A 109 -1.50 1.85 5.21
N ARG A 110 -0.45 2.20 5.99
CA ARG A 110 0.08 3.56 6.09
C ARG A 110 0.87 3.93 4.85
N ILE A 111 1.65 2.98 4.34
CA ILE A 111 2.43 3.16 3.11
C ILE A 111 1.50 3.26 1.90
N LEU A 112 0.54 2.35 1.78
CA LEU A 112 -0.41 2.34 0.65
C LEU A 112 -1.33 3.57 0.61
N LYS A 113 -1.49 4.30 1.71
CA LYS A 113 -2.15 5.62 1.70
C LYS A 113 -1.32 6.71 1.02
N LYS A 114 0.00 6.56 0.95
CA LYS A 114 0.93 7.54 0.35
C LYS A 114 1.19 7.27 -1.14
N GLY A 115 1.13 6.01 -1.57
CA GLY A 115 1.44 5.61 -2.93
C GLY A 115 1.42 4.10 -3.09
N ALA A 116 2.29 3.58 -3.93
CA ALA A 116 2.52 2.15 -4.09
C ALA A 116 3.54 1.64 -3.07
N GLY A 117 3.45 0.37 -2.75
CA GLY A 117 4.32 -0.30 -1.80
C GLY A 117 4.93 -1.57 -2.36
N MET A 118 6.24 -1.74 -2.17
CA MET A 118 6.94 -2.98 -2.49
C MET A 118 6.74 -4.00 -1.38
N SER A 119 6.29 -5.19 -1.73
CA SER A 119 6.00 -6.27 -0.78
C SER A 119 7.28 -6.82 -0.14
N PHE A 120 7.21 -7.20 1.15
CA PHE A 120 8.29 -7.96 1.78
C PHE A 120 8.46 -9.32 1.12
N GLY A 121 9.72 -9.76 1.02
CA GLY A 121 10.07 -11.03 0.37
C GLY A 121 10.13 -10.96 -1.16
N SER A 122 9.87 -9.80 -1.75
CA SER A 122 10.18 -9.53 -3.15
C SER A 122 11.57 -8.88 -3.28
N TYR A 123 12.06 -8.83 -4.50
CA TYR A 123 13.38 -8.33 -4.83
C TYR A 123 13.29 -6.90 -5.39
N PHE A 124 14.36 -6.13 -5.25
CA PHE A 124 14.42 -4.81 -5.87
C PHE A 124 14.63 -4.91 -7.39
N PRO A 125 14.15 -3.88 -8.16
CA PRO A 125 14.51 -3.77 -9.56
C PRO A 125 16.02 -3.94 -9.79
N GLY A 126 16.40 -4.86 -10.71
CA GLY A 126 17.80 -5.14 -11.03
C GLY A 126 18.44 -6.33 -10.29
N GLU A 127 17.77 -6.92 -9.30
CA GLU A 127 18.29 -8.11 -8.59
C GLU A 127 18.10 -9.43 -9.36
N GLY A 128 17.63 -9.39 -10.62
CA GLY A 128 17.44 -10.58 -11.46
C GLY A 128 16.34 -11.52 -10.97
N LYS A 129 15.41 -11.02 -10.16
CA LYS A 129 14.27 -11.74 -9.63
C LYS A 129 13.04 -10.84 -9.55
N CYS A 130 11.90 -11.41 -9.19
CA CYS A 130 10.62 -10.72 -9.24
C CYS A 130 10.48 -9.61 -8.18
N THR A 131 10.24 -8.39 -8.64
CA THR A 131 9.78 -7.26 -7.83
C THR A 131 8.26 -7.29 -7.72
N ILE A 132 7.68 -7.12 -6.53
CA ILE A 132 6.23 -7.15 -6.32
C ILE A 132 5.79 -5.81 -5.72
N ILE A 133 4.96 -5.07 -6.46
CA ILE A 133 4.46 -3.75 -6.07
C ILE A 133 2.93 -3.75 -6.08
N SER A 134 2.35 -3.19 -5.03
CA SER A 134 0.89 -3.04 -4.91
C SER A 134 0.49 -1.62 -4.58
N ALA A 135 -0.72 -1.24 -4.95
CA ALA A 135 -1.33 0.02 -4.54
C ALA A 135 -2.87 -0.10 -4.47
N HIS A 136 -3.50 0.91 -3.89
CA HIS A 136 -4.95 0.97 -3.83
C HIS A 136 -5.57 1.25 -5.22
N VAL A 137 -6.60 0.46 -5.56
CA VAL A 137 -7.41 0.64 -6.79
C VAL A 137 -8.17 1.96 -6.81
N THR A 138 -8.43 2.57 -5.65
CA THR A 138 -9.13 3.86 -5.55
C THR A 138 -8.20 5.06 -5.66
N ARG A 139 -6.89 4.86 -5.86
CA ARG A 139 -5.87 5.91 -5.91
C ARG A 139 -4.82 5.61 -6.99
N SER A 140 -3.65 5.16 -6.56
CA SER A 140 -2.45 5.06 -7.38
C SER A 140 -2.55 4.03 -8.50
N PHE A 141 -3.38 3.00 -8.36
CA PHE A 141 -3.59 1.96 -9.36
C PHE A 141 -5.06 1.87 -9.83
N ALA A 142 -5.73 3.02 -9.91
CA ALA A 142 -7.11 3.08 -10.38
C ALA A 142 -7.24 2.55 -11.83
N GLU A 143 -6.29 2.87 -12.70
CA GLU A 143 -6.28 2.48 -14.11
C GLU A 143 -5.54 1.17 -14.38
N LEU A 144 -5.08 0.44 -13.34
CA LEU A 144 -4.33 -0.81 -13.54
C LEU A 144 -5.19 -1.87 -14.26
N GLU A 145 -6.48 -1.88 -13.97
CA GLU A 145 -7.46 -2.78 -14.60
C GLU A 145 -7.56 -2.54 -16.12
N ASP A 146 -7.41 -1.29 -16.55
CA ASP A 146 -7.51 -0.90 -17.96
C ASP A 146 -6.20 -1.07 -18.73
N THR A 147 -5.08 -1.25 -18.02
CA THR A 147 -3.75 -1.40 -18.63
C THR A 147 -3.71 -2.58 -19.61
N PRO A 148 -3.37 -2.37 -20.89
CA PRO A 148 -3.31 -3.43 -21.88
C PRO A 148 -2.02 -4.26 -21.77
N ILE A 149 -2.03 -5.46 -22.34
CA ILE A 149 -0.82 -6.23 -22.63
C ILE A 149 0.01 -5.43 -23.64
N GLY A 150 1.32 -5.39 -23.45
CA GLY A 150 2.26 -4.59 -24.23
C GLY A 150 2.55 -3.20 -23.64
N ALA A 151 1.77 -2.72 -22.67
CA ALA A 151 2.05 -1.47 -21.95
C ALA A 151 3.46 -1.47 -21.34
N ILE A 152 4.06 -0.29 -21.25
CA ILE A 152 5.39 -0.10 -20.68
C ILE A 152 5.25 0.44 -19.26
N VAL A 153 5.89 -0.27 -18.33
CA VAL A 153 6.03 0.15 -16.94
C VAL A 153 7.44 0.69 -16.73
N GLN A 154 7.56 1.95 -16.37
CA GLN A 154 8.83 2.59 -16.02
C GLN A 154 8.93 2.72 -14.50
N ILE A 155 10.05 2.32 -13.94
CA ILE A 155 10.37 2.47 -12.53
C ILE A 155 11.67 3.26 -12.42
N GLU A 156 11.57 4.51 -12.01
CA GLU A 156 12.70 5.38 -11.72
C GLU A 156 13.11 5.18 -10.27
N THR A 157 14.17 4.43 -10.02
CA THR A 157 14.70 4.22 -8.67
C THR A 157 15.74 5.27 -8.30
N ASN A 158 16.09 5.39 -7.03
CA ASN A 158 17.20 6.24 -6.58
C ASN A 158 18.59 5.71 -6.98
N TYR A 159 18.66 4.55 -7.64
CA TYR A 159 19.91 3.94 -8.14
C TYR A 159 19.88 3.65 -9.65
N GLY A 160 18.81 4.06 -10.37
CA GLY A 160 18.72 4.01 -11.82
C GLY A 160 17.32 3.67 -12.34
N PRO A 161 17.05 3.92 -13.61
CA PRO A 161 15.78 3.61 -14.24
C PRO A 161 15.71 2.16 -14.70
N TYR A 162 14.47 1.62 -14.70
CA TYR A 162 14.10 0.30 -15.19
C TYR A 162 12.84 0.41 -16.03
N ALA A 163 12.78 -0.37 -17.12
CA ALA A 163 11.60 -0.45 -17.96
C ALA A 163 11.18 -1.92 -18.13
N TYR A 164 9.88 -2.15 -18.02
CA TYR A 164 9.26 -3.46 -18.14
C TYR A 164 8.13 -3.39 -19.16
N ARG A 165 7.82 -4.53 -19.78
CA ARG A 165 6.63 -4.68 -20.63
C ARG A 165 5.63 -5.60 -19.97
N VAL A 166 4.36 -5.22 -19.96
CA VAL A 166 3.27 -6.07 -19.51
C VAL A 166 3.10 -7.22 -20.50
N GLU A 167 3.29 -8.46 -20.07
CA GLU A 167 3.13 -9.66 -20.88
C GLU A 167 1.81 -10.36 -20.60
N GLU A 168 1.35 -10.35 -19.35
CA GLU A 168 0.09 -10.98 -18.97
C GLU A 168 -0.70 -10.11 -18.01
N LYS A 169 -2.03 -10.19 -18.12
CA LYS A 169 -2.98 -9.64 -17.15
C LYS A 169 -3.90 -10.77 -16.67
N LYS A 170 -3.97 -10.94 -15.35
CA LYS A 170 -4.75 -12.00 -14.70
C LYS A 170 -5.60 -11.45 -13.58
N THR A 171 -6.71 -12.15 -13.30
CA THR A 171 -7.49 -11.92 -12.09
C THR A 171 -7.36 -13.13 -11.18
N PHE A 172 -7.03 -12.89 -9.92
CA PHE A 172 -6.94 -13.92 -8.87
C PHE A 172 -7.95 -13.64 -7.77
N ASP A 173 -8.52 -14.69 -7.18
CA ASP A 173 -9.20 -14.58 -5.90
C ASP A 173 -8.23 -14.03 -4.85
N GLY A 174 -8.68 -13.14 -3.98
CA GLY A 174 -7.82 -12.48 -2.98
C GLY A 174 -7.26 -13.41 -1.91
N THR A 175 -7.73 -14.65 -1.83
CA THR A 175 -7.17 -15.71 -0.98
C THR A 175 -6.05 -16.48 -1.66
N ASP A 176 -5.99 -16.44 -2.99
CA ASP A 176 -4.91 -17.04 -3.79
C ASP A 176 -3.66 -16.15 -3.71
N ARG A 177 -2.59 -16.66 -3.13
CA ARG A 177 -1.34 -15.91 -2.92
C ARG A 177 -0.30 -16.14 -4.00
N ARG A 178 -0.58 -16.93 -5.02
CA ARG A 178 0.38 -17.24 -6.09
C ARG A 178 0.90 -16.00 -6.80
N TYR A 179 0.08 -14.94 -6.94
CA TYR A 179 0.53 -13.66 -7.53
C TYR A 179 1.55 -12.89 -6.68
N MET A 180 1.72 -13.27 -5.41
CA MET A 180 2.72 -12.70 -4.50
C MET A 180 3.99 -13.56 -4.38
N ASP A 181 4.12 -14.60 -5.18
CA ASP A 181 5.30 -15.45 -5.19
C ASP A 181 6.40 -14.78 -6.01
N ALA A 182 7.51 -14.40 -5.35
CA ALA A 182 8.67 -13.82 -6.01
C ALA A 182 9.44 -14.81 -6.89
N GLY A 183 9.08 -16.08 -6.86
CA GLY A 183 9.58 -17.14 -7.74
C GLY A 183 8.82 -17.28 -9.04
N GLN A 184 7.84 -16.40 -9.35
CA GLN A 184 7.13 -16.44 -10.61
C GLN A 184 8.05 -16.19 -11.81
N ASP A 185 7.62 -16.69 -12.95
CA ASP A 185 8.25 -16.37 -14.25
C ASP A 185 7.83 -14.96 -14.72
N ALA A 186 8.17 -13.96 -13.90
CA ALA A 186 8.00 -12.53 -14.17
C ALA A 186 9.08 -11.75 -13.43
N ASP A 187 9.53 -10.63 -14.01
CA ASP A 187 10.53 -9.75 -13.39
C ASP A 187 9.87 -8.68 -12.51
N LEU A 188 8.61 -8.33 -12.83
CA LEU A 188 7.81 -7.39 -12.06
C LEU A 188 6.35 -7.85 -12.01
N VAL A 189 5.77 -7.78 -10.82
CA VAL A 189 4.33 -7.98 -10.58
C VAL A 189 3.74 -6.67 -10.04
N LEU A 190 2.74 -6.15 -10.74
CA LEU A 190 1.89 -5.07 -10.23
C LEU A 190 0.52 -5.65 -9.89
N TYR A 191 -0.03 -5.32 -8.70
CA TYR A 191 -1.38 -5.76 -8.38
C TYR A 191 -2.17 -4.74 -7.57
N THR A 192 -3.48 -4.81 -7.71
CA THR A 192 -4.45 -4.01 -6.97
C THR A 192 -5.71 -4.82 -6.65
N CYS A 193 -6.58 -4.28 -5.81
CA CYS A 193 -7.92 -4.84 -5.60
C CYS A 193 -8.75 -4.77 -6.88
N TYR A 194 -9.64 -5.75 -7.09
CA TYR A 194 -10.50 -5.84 -8.27
C TYR A 194 -11.94 -6.21 -7.85
N PRO A 195 -12.98 -5.77 -8.57
CA PRO A 195 -12.95 -4.75 -9.63
C PRO A 195 -12.77 -3.33 -9.08
N ARG A 196 -12.45 -2.35 -9.97
CA ARG A 196 -12.41 -0.93 -9.60
C ARG A 196 -13.78 -0.44 -9.15
N ASP A 197 -14.79 -0.70 -9.96
CA ASP A 197 -16.19 -0.38 -9.66
C ASP A 197 -16.90 -1.59 -9.03
N ASN A 198 -17.22 -1.48 -7.76
CA ASN A 198 -17.77 -2.58 -6.98
C ASN A 198 -19.10 -2.27 -6.28
N ASN A 199 -19.76 -1.13 -6.62
CA ASN A 199 -21.03 -0.69 -6.04
C ASN A 199 -21.08 -0.69 -4.50
N GLY A 200 -19.92 -0.46 -3.85
CA GLY A 200 -19.79 -0.49 -2.39
C GLY A 200 -19.61 -1.88 -1.78
N GLU A 201 -19.56 -2.94 -2.57
CA GLU A 201 -19.29 -4.29 -2.10
C GLU A 201 -17.79 -4.49 -1.74
N ARG A 202 -17.49 -5.54 -0.98
CA ARG A 202 -16.11 -5.88 -0.63
C ARG A 202 -15.38 -6.45 -1.85
N ARG A 203 -14.24 -5.86 -2.22
CA ARG A 203 -13.37 -6.39 -3.27
C ARG A 203 -12.66 -7.64 -2.79
N THR A 204 -13.01 -8.78 -3.38
CA THR A 204 -12.42 -10.09 -3.05
C THR A 204 -11.23 -10.41 -3.93
N ASP A 205 -11.23 -9.92 -5.16
CA ASP A 205 -10.28 -10.30 -6.18
C ASP A 205 -9.13 -9.31 -6.35
N ARG A 206 -8.15 -9.70 -7.13
CA ARG A 206 -6.97 -8.90 -7.46
C ARG A 206 -6.77 -8.89 -8.97
N CYS A 207 -6.62 -7.70 -9.53
CA CYS A 207 -6.06 -7.52 -10.87
C CYS A 207 -4.54 -7.53 -10.76
N VAL A 208 -3.89 -8.34 -11.56
CA VAL A 208 -2.45 -8.60 -11.53
C VAL A 208 -1.86 -8.47 -12.93
N LEU A 209 -0.83 -7.65 -13.07
CA LEU A 209 -0.01 -7.54 -14.26
C LEU A 209 1.32 -8.25 -14.04
N LEU A 210 1.68 -9.15 -14.95
CA LEU A 210 2.97 -9.82 -15.00
C LEU A 210 3.80 -9.16 -16.07
N CYS A 211 4.99 -8.67 -15.70
CA CYS A 211 5.80 -7.84 -16.58
C CYS A 211 7.21 -8.41 -16.69
N ARG A 212 7.82 -8.22 -17.88
CA ARG A 212 9.18 -8.63 -18.21
C ARG A 212 10.09 -7.42 -18.33
N LEU A 213 11.30 -7.49 -17.78
CA LEU A 213 12.31 -6.46 -17.91
C LEU A 213 12.74 -6.28 -19.37
N ILE A 214 12.76 -5.06 -19.88
CA ILE A 214 13.20 -4.72 -21.22
C ILE A 214 14.38 -3.75 -21.24
N ASP A 215 14.59 -2.97 -20.17
CA ASP A 215 15.76 -2.12 -19.98
C ASP A 215 16.03 -1.87 -18.49
N GLY A 216 17.29 -1.81 -18.13
CA GLY A 216 17.75 -1.57 -16.75
C GLY A 216 19.14 -2.13 -16.51
N THR A 217 19.79 -1.72 -15.43
CA THR A 217 21.09 -2.25 -15.03
C THR A 217 20.88 -3.36 -14.00
N GLU A 218 21.30 -4.58 -14.31
CA GLU A 218 21.29 -5.67 -13.36
C GLU A 218 22.40 -5.50 -12.32
N VAL A 219 22.10 -5.92 -11.09
CA VAL A 219 23.08 -5.95 -10.00
C VAL A 219 24.04 -7.12 -10.22
N SER A 220 25.33 -6.88 -10.13
CA SER A 220 26.34 -7.94 -10.18
C SER A 220 26.19 -8.87 -8.98
N GLN A 221 25.94 -10.13 -9.22
CA GLN A 221 25.93 -11.19 -8.20
C GLN A 221 27.35 -11.60 -7.81
#